data_3da931cc8c904b7a4c061272425b501e
#
_entry.id   3da931cc8c904b7a4c061272425b501e
#
_cell.length_a   1.000
_cell.length_b   1.000
_cell.length_c   1.000
_cell.angle_alpha   90.00
_cell.angle_beta   90.00
_cell.angle_gamma   90.00
#
_symmetry.space_group_name_H-M   'P 1'
#
loop_
_entity.id
_entity.type
_entity.pdbx_description
1 polymer ?
#
loop_
_entity_poly.entity_id
_entity_poly.type
_entity_poly.pdbx_seq_one_letter_code
_entity_poly.pdbx_strand_id
1 'polypeptide(L)'
;MRLAPDDSLTAFRREFEAWLDAHLPPPEAMAAEQRRSSAHLPDWARTFQRELFEAGYLVPGWPPELGGRNATPKEQMAYFEVITERTAPRSLNPQGLSICAASIVEYGTDDQKERYVLPTLKGEITWCLGMSEPNAGSDLASLTTRAEEHEGHFVVNGQKV
;
A
#
# COMPACT_ATOMS: atom_id res chain seq x y z
N MET A 1 13.56 26.56 15.49
CA MET A 1 14.66 26.06 14.63
C MET A 1 14.23 26.25 13.18
N ARG A 2 14.84 27.14 12.42
CA ARG A 2 14.57 27.24 10.97
C ARG A 2 15.47 26.20 10.30
N LEU A 3 14.88 25.20 9.69
CA LEU A 3 15.59 24.30 8.79
C LEU A 3 15.96 25.12 7.56
N ALA A 4 17.24 25.20 7.24
CA ALA A 4 17.68 25.81 5.99
C ALA A 4 17.04 25.04 4.81
N PRO A 5 16.66 25.75 3.73
CA PRO A 5 16.20 25.08 2.52
C PRO A 5 17.28 24.10 2.06
N ASP A 6 16.88 22.86 1.86
CA ASP A 6 17.72 21.80 1.30
C ASP A 6 17.37 21.75 -0.21
N ASP A 7 18.33 22.11 -1.06
CA ASP A 7 18.09 22.20 -2.51
C ASP A 7 17.65 20.86 -3.10
N SER A 8 18.17 19.76 -2.57
CA SER A 8 17.77 18.40 -3.01
C SER A 8 16.31 18.11 -2.66
N LEU A 9 15.90 18.52 -1.46
CA LEU A 9 14.52 18.38 -0.99
C LEU A 9 13.55 19.24 -1.82
N THR A 10 13.97 20.46 -2.15
CA THR A 10 13.20 21.37 -3.01
C THR A 10 13.05 20.80 -4.42
N ALA A 11 14.10 20.19 -4.96
CA ALA A 11 14.07 19.55 -6.27
C ALA A 11 13.14 18.32 -6.27
N PHE A 12 13.27 17.45 -5.27
CA PHE A 12 12.38 16.28 -5.09
C PHE A 12 10.91 16.69 -5.03
N ARG A 13 10.60 17.69 -4.18
CA ARG A 13 9.25 18.21 -4.02
C ARG A 13 8.66 18.71 -5.34
N ARG A 14 9.40 19.53 -6.08
CA ARG A 14 8.97 20.07 -7.37
C ARG A 14 8.75 18.97 -8.41
N GLU A 15 9.64 17.99 -8.46
CA GLU A 15 9.52 16.85 -9.37
C GLU A 15 8.24 16.06 -9.08
N PHE A 16 8.00 15.75 -7.80
CA PHE A 16 6.82 14.99 -7.41
C PHE A 16 5.51 15.78 -7.59
N GLU A 17 5.50 17.08 -7.30
CA GLU A 17 4.34 17.95 -7.58
C GLU A 17 3.99 17.96 -9.06
N ALA A 18 4.99 18.13 -9.94
CA ALA A 18 4.78 18.11 -11.39
C ALA A 18 4.27 16.75 -11.89
N TRP A 19 4.78 15.65 -11.30
CA TRP A 19 4.30 14.31 -11.63
C TRP A 19 2.83 14.12 -11.19
N LEU A 20 2.47 14.55 -9.98
CA LEU A 20 1.09 14.48 -9.49
C LEU A 20 0.14 15.32 -10.35
N ASP A 21 0.52 16.52 -10.75
CA ASP A 21 -0.30 17.39 -11.59
C ASP A 21 -0.64 16.73 -12.95
N ALA A 22 0.23 15.85 -13.44
CA ALA A 22 0.04 15.11 -14.69
C ALA A 22 -0.72 13.79 -14.56
N HIS A 23 -0.72 13.16 -13.36
CA HIS A 23 -1.20 11.79 -13.18
C HIS A 23 -2.33 11.65 -12.14
N LEU A 24 -2.61 12.71 -11.36
CA LEU A 24 -3.67 12.64 -10.35
C LEU A 24 -5.01 12.35 -11.02
N PRO A 25 -5.74 11.29 -10.60
CA PRO A 25 -7.04 10.99 -11.16
C PRO A 25 -8.00 12.17 -10.99
N PRO A 26 -8.78 12.53 -12.01
CA PRO A 26 -9.71 13.64 -11.90
C PRO A 26 -10.80 13.37 -10.86
N PRO A 27 -11.27 14.39 -10.13
CA PRO A 27 -12.25 14.22 -9.05
C PRO A 27 -13.51 13.47 -9.46
N GLU A 28 -13.98 13.66 -10.69
CA GLU A 28 -15.15 12.96 -11.25
C GLU A 28 -14.92 11.46 -11.39
N ALA A 29 -13.72 11.01 -11.78
CA ALA A 29 -13.39 9.59 -11.85
C ALA A 29 -13.31 8.95 -10.45
N MET A 30 -12.74 9.67 -9.48
CA MET A 30 -12.70 9.21 -8.09
C MET A 30 -14.10 9.16 -7.45
N ALA A 31 -15.00 10.07 -7.82
CA ALA A 31 -16.37 10.11 -7.34
C ALA A 31 -17.25 9.03 -7.99
N ALA A 32 -17.00 8.68 -9.25
CA ALA A 32 -17.78 7.70 -10.00
C ALA A 32 -17.68 6.28 -9.42
N GLU A 33 -16.52 5.93 -8.88
CA GLU A 33 -16.30 4.62 -8.26
C GLU A 33 -15.63 4.78 -6.89
N GLN A 34 -16.43 4.63 -5.84
CA GLN A 34 -15.95 4.71 -4.46
C GLN A 34 -15.49 3.35 -3.94
N ARG A 35 -14.53 3.36 -3.02
CA ARG A 35 -14.09 2.15 -2.31
C ARG A 35 -15.22 1.59 -1.47
N ARG A 36 -15.49 0.29 -1.63
CA ARG A 36 -16.52 -0.44 -0.87
C ARG A 36 -15.96 -1.09 0.41
N SER A 37 -14.66 -1.37 0.42
CA SER A 37 -13.93 -1.96 1.56
C SER A 37 -12.44 -1.67 1.44
N SER A 38 -11.67 -2.01 2.48
CA SER A 38 -10.19 -1.91 2.45
C SER A 38 -9.54 -2.83 1.42
N ALA A 39 -10.20 -3.93 1.05
CA ALA A 39 -9.74 -4.87 0.03
C ALA A 39 -10.27 -4.54 -1.38
N HIS A 40 -11.18 -3.58 -1.52
CA HIS A 40 -11.67 -3.13 -2.82
C HIS A 40 -10.80 -2.00 -3.36
N LEU A 41 -10.19 -2.23 -4.50
CA LEU A 41 -9.38 -1.25 -5.23
C LEU A 41 -10.15 -0.86 -6.51
N PRO A 42 -10.76 0.34 -6.55
CA PRO A 42 -11.41 0.87 -7.76
C PRO A 42 -10.47 0.89 -8.96
N ASP A 43 -11.00 0.87 -10.17
CA ASP A 43 -10.18 0.83 -11.39
C ASP A 43 -9.27 2.06 -11.52
N TRP A 44 -9.76 3.26 -11.19
CA TRP A 44 -8.93 4.46 -11.16
C TRP A 44 -7.79 4.36 -10.14
N ALA A 45 -8.05 3.76 -8.97
CA ALA A 45 -7.04 3.60 -7.91
C ALA A 45 -6.00 2.54 -8.29
N ARG A 46 -6.41 1.48 -8.99
CA ARG A 46 -5.52 0.45 -9.54
C ARG A 46 -4.58 1.04 -10.58
N THR A 47 -5.11 1.84 -11.49
CA THR A 47 -4.32 2.55 -12.51
C THR A 47 -3.33 3.50 -11.85
N PHE A 48 -3.79 4.36 -10.94
CA PHE A 48 -2.94 5.33 -10.24
C PHE A 48 -1.86 4.63 -9.38
N GLN A 49 -2.19 3.52 -8.72
CA GLN A 49 -1.19 2.75 -7.96
C GLN A 49 -0.10 2.19 -8.87
N ARG A 50 -0.46 1.71 -10.06
CA ARG A 50 0.51 1.21 -11.05
C ARG A 50 1.41 2.33 -11.56
N GLU A 51 0.87 3.49 -11.88
CA GLU A 51 1.63 4.66 -12.31
C GLU A 51 2.60 5.14 -11.21
N LEU A 52 2.15 5.17 -9.95
CA LEU A 52 3.03 5.46 -8.80
C LEU A 52 4.17 4.44 -8.68
N PHE A 53 3.87 3.15 -8.89
CA PHE A 53 4.87 2.08 -8.89
C PHE A 53 5.91 2.29 -9.99
N GLU A 54 5.48 2.52 -11.23
CA GLU A 54 6.34 2.72 -12.39
C GLU A 54 7.22 3.96 -12.27
N ALA A 55 6.72 5.01 -11.63
CA ALA A 55 7.44 6.25 -11.37
C ALA A 55 8.32 6.22 -10.09
N GLY A 56 8.27 5.14 -9.31
CA GLY A 56 9.03 5.01 -8.06
C GLY A 56 8.47 5.83 -6.89
N TYR A 57 7.21 6.23 -6.96
CA TYR A 57 6.56 7.01 -5.90
C TYR A 57 5.58 6.20 -5.04
N LEU A 58 5.34 4.93 -5.33
CA LEU A 58 4.40 4.12 -4.56
C LEU A 58 4.85 3.94 -3.12
N VAL A 59 6.08 3.54 -2.94
CA VAL A 59 6.77 3.32 -1.66
C VAL A 59 8.16 3.98 -1.73
N PRO A 60 8.25 5.31 -1.74
CA PRO A 60 9.44 6.03 -2.18
C PRO A 60 10.73 5.66 -1.44
N GLY A 61 10.64 5.21 -0.18
CA GLY A 61 11.78 4.76 0.60
C GLY A 61 12.31 3.37 0.22
N TRP A 62 11.57 2.60 -0.57
CA TRP A 62 11.99 1.27 -1.01
C TRP A 62 12.89 1.35 -2.25
N PRO A 63 13.58 0.24 -2.61
CA PRO A 63 14.41 0.22 -3.80
C PRO A 63 13.56 0.28 -5.09
N PRO A 64 14.16 0.70 -6.22
CA PRO A 64 13.43 0.90 -7.48
C PRO A 64 12.69 -0.34 -8.00
N GLU A 65 13.27 -1.52 -7.86
CA GLU A 65 12.67 -2.79 -8.28
C GLU A 65 11.37 -3.13 -7.52
N LEU A 66 11.13 -2.46 -6.39
CA LEU A 66 9.92 -2.59 -5.58
C LEU A 66 9.03 -1.33 -5.64
N GLY A 67 9.16 -0.52 -6.69
CA GLY A 67 8.33 0.67 -6.89
C GLY A 67 8.68 1.86 -5.99
N GLY A 68 9.90 1.87 -5.45
CA GLY A 68 10.49 2.96 -4.71
C GLY A 68 11.59 3.68 -5.50
N ARG A 69 12.36 4.50 -4.82
CA ARG A 69 13.48 5.26 -5.39
C ARG A 69 14.62 5.49 -4.37
N ASN A 70 14.68 4.68 -3.32
CA ASN A 70 15.60 4.84 -2.21
C ASN A 70 15.54 6.24 -1.57
N ALA A 71 14.34 6.84 -1.52
CA ALA A 71 14.15 8.17 -0.98
C ALA A 71 14.59 8.25 0.48
N THR A 72 15.35 9.28 0.80
CA THR A 72 15.79 9.56 2.16
C THR A 72 14.60 9.85 3.09
N PRO A 73 14.74 9.73 4.42
CA PRO A 73 13.67 10.10 5.35
C PRO A 73 13.13 11.52 5.15
N LYS A 74 13.97 12.48 4.76
CA LYS A 74 13.55 13.85 4.48
C LYS A 74 12.68 13.93 3.21
N GLU A 75 13.08 13.24 2.16
CA GLU A 75 12.29 13.16 0.91
C GLU A 75 10.97 12.46 1.13
N GLN A 76 10.93 11.41 1.96
CA GLN A 76 9.69 10.75 2.36
C GLN A 76 8.75 11.70 3.14
N MET A 77 9.29 12.55 4.02
CA MET A 77 8.49 13.60 4.68
C MET A 77 7.90 14.57 3.65
N ALA A 78 8.71 15.07 2.73
CA ALA A 78 8.24 15.96 1.65
C ALA A 78 7.18 15.29 0.77
N TYR A 79 7.36 14.00 0.44
CA TYR A 79 6.35 13.20 -0.27
C TYR A 79 5.00 13.23 0.45
N PHE A 80 4.97 12.97 1.76
CA PHE A 80 3.73 12.98 2.53
C PHE A 80 3.11 14.38 2.67
N GLU A 81 3.92 15.43 2.73
CA GLU A 81 3.43 16.81 2.71
C GLU A 81 2.74 17.11 1.38
N VAL A 82 3.38 16.82 0.25
CA VAL A 82 2.82 17.06 -1.09
C VAL A 82 1.53 16.25 -1.31
N ILE A 83 1.52 14.97 -0.95
CA ILE A 83 0.30 14.13 -1.00
C ILE A 83 -0.85 14.79 -0.21
N THR A 84 -0.55 15.38 0.95
CA THR A 84 -1.56 16.01 1.80
C THR A 84 -2.05 17.32 1.21
N GLU A 85 -1.15 18.18 0.77
CA GLU A 85 -1.45 19.48 0.18
C GLU A 85 -2.28 19.36 -1.11
N ARG A 86 -1.96 18.35 -1.93
CA ARG A 86 -2.68 18.06 -3.18
C ARG A 86 -3.96 17.24 -2.97
N THR A 87 -4.26 16.85 -1.74
CA THR A 87 -5.39 15.96 -1.42
C THR A 87 -5.37 14.68 -2.26
N ALA A 88 -4.17 14.21 -2.59
CA ALA A 88 -3.99 13.02 -3.41
C ALA A 88 -4.42 11.75 -2.64
N PRO A 89 -4.98 10.73 -3.33
CA PRO A 89 -5.42 9.50 -2.69
C PRO A 89 -4.29 8.80 -1.95
N ARG A 90 -4.52 8.48 -0.68
CA ARG A 90 -3.59 7.71 0.16
C ARG A 90 -4.08 6.30 0.37
N SER A 91 -3.14 5.44 0.70
CA SER A 91 -3.49 4.09 1.16
C SER A 91 -4.43 3.36 0.21
N LEU A 92 -4.08 3.34 -1.08
CA LEU A 92 -4.90 2.69 -2.11
C LEU A 92 -5.13 1.21 -1.80
N ASN A 93 -4.11 0.52 -1.29
CA ASN A 93 -4.14 -0.87 -0.86
C ASN A 93 -3.41 -1.01 0.50
N PRO A 94 -3.97 -0.45 1.60
CA PRO A 94 -3.23 -0.25 2.84
C PRO A 94 -2.73 -1.56 3.45
N GLN A 95 -3.55 -2.62 3.49
CA GLN A 95 -3.14 -3.92 4.01
C GLN A 95 -2.08 -4.56 3.13
N GLY A 96 -2.23 -4.45 1.81
CA GLY A 96 -1.27 -4.99 0.85
C GLY A 96 0.08 -4.29 0.94
N LEU A 97 0.11 -2.96 0.87
CA LEU A 97 1.35 -2.19 0.79
C LEU A 97 2.08 -2.14 2.15
N SER A 98 1.36 -1.78 3.22
CA SER A 98 1.99 -1.47 4.50
C SER A 98 2.23 -2.70 5.39
N ILE A 99 1.52 -3.81 5.15
CA ILE A 99 1.60 -5.00 6.00
C ILE A 99 2.05 -6.21 5.19
N CYS A 100 1.23 -6.66 4.22
CA CYS A 100 1.48 -7.95 3.56
C CYS A 100 2.73 -7.92 2.70
N ALA A 101 2.87 -6.97 1.77
CA ALA A 101 4.05 -6.87 0.92
C ALA A 101 5.32 -6.63 1.75
N ALA A 102 5.27 -5.72 2.74
CA ALA A 102 6.40 -5.46 3.62
C ALA A 102 6.84 -6.71 4.39
N SER A 103 5.87 -7.46 4.95
CA SER A 103 6.18 -8.70 5.68
C SER A 103 6.74 -9.79 4.76
N ILE A 104 6.20 -9.93 3.55
CA ILE A 104 6.68 -10.93 2.59
C ILE A 104 8.08 -10.57 2.09
N VAL A 105 8.37 -9.30 1.85
CA VAL A 105 9.73 -8.85 1.47
C VAL A 105 10.74 -9.20 2.54
N GLU A 106 10.39 -9.02 3.82
CA GLU A 106 11.31 -9.27 4.94
C GLU A 106 11.44 -10.77 5.27
N TYR A 107 10.32 -11.51 5.35
CA TYR A 107 10.27 -12.85 5.91
C TYR A 107 9.83 -13.94 4.94
N GLY A 108 9.36 -13.58 3.76
CA GLY A 108 8.85 -14.53 2.77
C GLY A 108 9.95 -15.32 2.07
N THR A 109 9.58 -16.52 1.58
CA THR A 109 10.43 -17.29 0.66
C THR A 109 10.50 -16.60 -0.70
N ASP A 110 11.48 -16.99 -1.54
CA ASP A 110 11.63 -16.42 -2.89
C ASP A 110 10.36 -16.66 -3.74
N ASP A 111 9.75 -17.84 -3.65
CA ASP A 111 8.47 -18.17 -4.30
C ASP A 111 7.33 -17.25 -3.83
N GLN A 112 7.23 -16.99 -2.53
CA GLN A 112 6.24 -16.06 -1.98
C GLN A 112 6.49 -14.62 -2.43
N LYS A 113 7.76 -14.19 -2.50
CA LYS A 113 8.12 -12.85 -2.98
C LYS A 113 7.75 -12.68 -4.44
N GLU A 114 8.12 -13.63 -5.29
CA GLU A 114 7.79 -13.61 -6.71
C GLU A 114 6.27 -13.59 -6.93
N ARG A 115 5.55 -14.46 -6.24
CA ARG A 115 4.12 -14.65 -6.43
C ARG A 115 3.26 -13.49 -5.92
N TYR A 116 3.66 -12.83 -4.82
CA TYR A 116 2.76 -11.90 -4.12
C TYR A 116 3.25 -10.46 -4.09
N VAL A 117 4.56 -10.20 -4.06
CA VAL A 117 5.04 -8.82 -3.82
C VAL A 117 4.73 -7.91 -5.00
N LEU A 118 5.26 -8.21 -6.18
CA LEU A 118 5.07 -7.36 -7.36
C LEU A 118 3.60 -7.22 -7.77
N PRO A 119 2.77 -8.30 -7.80
CA PRO A 119 1.34 -8.16 -8.07
C PRO A 119 0.61 -7.28 -7.05
N THR A 120 1.00 -7.32 -5.76
CA THR A 120 0.46 -6.42 -4.74
C THR A 120 0.84 -4.96 -5.00
N LEU A 121 2.11 -4.70 -5.27
CA LEU A 121 2.61 -3.35 -5.52
C LEU A 121 2.00 -2.74 -6.79
N LYS A 122 1.79 -3.53 -7.84
CA LYS A 122 1.13 -3.11 -9.07
C LYS A 122 -0.40 -2.98 -8.98
N GLY A 123 -1.00 -3.30 -7.82
CA GLY A 123 -2.44 -3.25 -7.62
C GLY A 123 -3.23 -4.38 -8.29
N GLU A 124 -2.56 -5.46 -8.69
CA GLU A 124 -3.19 -6.63 -9.32
C GLU A 124 -3.92 -7.49 -8.30
N ILE A 125 -3.38 -7.61 -7.09
CA ILE A 125 -4.01 -8.25 -5.94
C ILE A 125 -4.18 -7.29 -4.78
N THR A 126 -5.27 -7.50 -4.03
CA THR A 126 -5.58 -6.77 -2.80
C THR A 126 -5.68 -7.72 -1.63
N TRP A 127 -5.55 -7.19 -0.44
CA TRP A 127 -5.49 -7.97 0.79
C TRP A 127 -6.55 -7.52 1.79
N CYS A 128 -6.99 -8.46 2.59
CA CYS A 128 -7.74 -8.20 3.83
C CYS A 128 -7.03 -8.87 5.00
N LEU A 129 -7.25 -8.34 6.21
CA LEU A 129 -6.75 -8.91 7.45
C LEU A 129 -7.90 -9.55 8.21
N GLY A 130 -7.79 -10.85 8.50
CA GLY A 130 -8.72 -11.57 9.33
C GLY A 130 -8.09 -11.85 10.69
N MET A 131 -8.05 -10.84 11.58
CA MET A 131 -7.48 -10.98 12.92
C MET A 131 -8.56 -11.17 13.97
N SER A 132 -9.41 -10.17 14.18
CA SER A 132 -10.46 -10.16 15.19
C SER A 132 -11.61 -11.10 14.85
N GLU A 133 -12.33 -11.54 15.90
CA GLU A 133 -13.58 -12.28 15.82
C GLU A 133 -14.68 -11.51 16.56
N PRO A 134 -15.97 -11.85 16.38
CA PRO A 134 -17.06 -11.16 17.10
C PRO A 134 -16.87 -11.07 18.59
N ASN A 135 -16.25 -12.09 19.21
CA ASN A 135 -16.00 -12.19 20.65
C ASN A 135 -14.53 -12.06 21.05
N ALA A 136 -13.61 -11.79 20.10
CA ALA A 136 -12.17 -11.73 20.34
C ALA A 136 -11.54 -10.59 19.56
N GLY A 137 -11.28 -9.47 20.24
CA GLY A 137 -10.59 -8.31 19.71
C GLY A 137 -9.27 -8.07 20.44
N SER A 138 -9.30 -7.23 21.49
CA SER A 138 -8.10 -6.99 22.32
C SER A 138 -7.57 -8.25 22.99
N ASP A 139 -8.45 -9.16 23.42
CA ASP A 139 -8.08 -10.49 23.84
C ASP A 139 -7.98 -11.43 22.62
N LEU A 140 -6.92 -11.28 21.84
CA LEU A 140 -6.68 -12.09 20.65
C LEU A 140 -6.39 -13.56 20.98
N ALA A 141 -5.99 -13.86 22.21
CA ALA A 141 -5.75 -15.24 22.66
C ALA A 141 -7.04 -16.07 22.77
N SER A 142 -8.22 -15.42 22.83
CA SER A 142 -9.53 -16.09 22.88
C SER A 142 -10.12 -16.46 21.52
N LEU A 143 -9.34 -16.36 20.43
CA LEU A 143 -9.78 -16.75 19.08
C LEU A 143 -10.26 -18.20 19.04
N THR A 144 -11.37 -18.41 18.33
CA THR A 144 -12.02 -19.73 18.19
C THR A 144 -11.97 -20.29 16.77
N THR A 145 -11.60 -19.47 15.76
CA THR A 145 -11.38 -19.95 14.38
C THR A 145 -10.35 -21.05 14.38
N ARG A 146 -10.69 -22.17 13.75
CA ARG A 146 -9.84 -23.37 13.64
C ARG A 146 -9.49 -23.62 12.18
N ALA A 147 -8.27 -24.07 11.95
CA ALA A 147 -7.83 -24.60 10.66
C ALA A 147 -7.40 -26.06 10.87
N GLU A 148 -8.06 -26.99 10.19
CA GLU A 148 -7.73 -28.40 10.19
C GLU A 148 -6.95 -28.71 8.91
N GLU A 149 -5.76 -29.30 9.07
CA GLU A 149 -4.92 -29.67 7.95
C GLU A 149 -5.39 -30.98 7.33
N HIS A 150 -5.59 -30.98 6.04
CA HIS A 150 -5.87 -32.12 5.19
C HIS A 150 -4.83 -32.22 4.08
N GLU A 151 -4.78 -33.33 3.38
CA GLU A 151 -3.85 -33.52 2.27
C GLU A 151 -4.01 -32.40 1.20
N GLY A 152 -3.01 -31.51 1.10
CA GLY A 152 -2.93 -30.43 0.12
C GLY A 152 -3.81 -29.19 0.36
N HIS A 153 -4.56 -29.11 1.48
CA HIS A 153 -5.38 -27.94 1.83
C HIS A 153 -5.70 -27.85 3.31
N PHE A 154 -6.22 -26.70 3.74
CA PHE A 154 -6.79 -26.48 5.07
C PHE A 154 -8.30 -26.28 5.00
N VAL A 155 -9.04 -26.87 5.93
CA VAL A 155 -10.44 -26.57 6.18
C VAL A 155 -10.52 -25.57 7.33
N VAL A 156 -11.03 -24.37 7.06
CA VAL A 156 -11.11 -23.29 8.04
C VAL A 156 -12.56 -23.08 8.47
N ASN A 157 -12.81 -23.16 9.79
CA ASN A 157 -14.10 -22.94 10.41
C ASN A 157 -13.99 -21.79 11.43
N GLY A 158 -14.81 -20.75 11.26
CA GLY A 158 -14.83 -19.57 12.13
C GLY A 158 -15.41 -18.35 11.44
N GLN A 159 -15.37 -17.22 12.13
CA GLN A 159 -15.81 -15.93 11.62
C GLN A 159 -14.80 -14.86 11.99
N LYS A 160 -14.39 -14.04 11.01
CA LYS A 160 -13.54 -12.86 11.19
C LYS A 160 -14.31 -11.58 10.92
N VAL A 161 -13.93 -10.48 11.59
CA VAL A 161 -14.53 -9.14 11.48
C VAL A 161 -13.49 -8.10 11.13
#